data_c1c6493bc040340192b070d3f31fa0cf
#
_entry.id   c1c6493bc040340192b070d3f31fa0cf
#
_cell.length_a   1.000
_cell.length_b   1.000
_cell.length_c   1.000
_cell.angle_alpha   90.00
_cell.angle_beta   90.00
_cell.angle_gamma   90.00
#
_symmetry.space_group_name_H-M   'P 1'
#
loop_
_entity.id
_entity.type
_entity.pdbx_description
1 polymer ?
#
loop_
_entity_poly.entity_id
_entity_poly.type
_entity_poly.pdbx_seq_one_letter_code
_entity_poly.pdbx_strand_id
1 'polypeptide(L)'
;VLNIENKYTKGKMIINNSKNLAYGYYKVNYKIDDIKEKNGISILKGKVVNYENTYFNKIRDFISDKLSNLFSDEYTIYGFSKAAILGEKAELEDEMNEMFKYTGLAHLIVISGLHIGLIMLVFIKVFEKIGVSYKAKYIITWVLLTVYSIIVGFSISVLRSYLMGTIMILSKLLFEEN
;
A
#
# COMPACT_ATOMS: atom_id res chain seq x y z
N VAL A 1 5.66 -8.83 -11.77
CA VAL A 1 4.90 -10.08 -11.69
C VAL A 1 3.51 -9.75 -11.18
N LEU A 2 2.48 -10.02 -11.96
CA LEU A 2 1.09 -9.84 -11.56
C LEU A 2 0.51 -11.20 -11.15
N ASN A 3 -0.21 -11.22 -10.04
CA ASN A 3 -1.05 -12.38 -9.72
C ASN A 3 -2.35 -12.26 -10.51
N ILE A 4 -2.67 -13.30 -11.29
CA ILE A 4 -3.91 -13.34 -12.05
C ILE A 4 -4.85 -14.32 -11.37
N GLU A 5 -6.04 -13.85 -11.09
CA GLU A 5 -7.14 -14.67 -10.68
C GLU A 5 -8.28 -14.48 -11.68
N ASN A 6 -8.55 -15.51 -12.46
CA ASN A 6 -9.71 -15.56 -13.34
C ASN A 6 -10.60 -16.72 -12.89
N LYS A 7 -11.89 -16.70 -13.30
CA LYS A 7 -12.89 -17.74 -13.00
C LYS A 7 -12.39 -19.17 -13.32
N TYR A 8 -11.37 -19.30 -14.18
CA TYR A 8 -10.87 -20.60 -14.67
C TYR A 8 -9.39 -20.89 -14.42
N THR A 9 -8.58 -19.89 -14.02
CA THR A 9 -7.13 -20.07 -13.85
C THR A 9 -6.59 -19.16 -12.76
N LYS A 10 -5.74 -19.73 -11.89
CA LYS A 10 -4.90 -19.00 -10.94
C LYS A 10 -3.46 -19.14 -11.40
N GLY A 11 -2.76 -18.04 -11.57
CA GLY A 11 -1.38 -18.08 -12.03
C GLY A 11 -0.61 -16.77 -11.79
N LYS A 12 0.67 -16.80 -12.08
CA LYS A 12 1.52 -15.61 -12.11
C LYS A 12 1.76 -15.23 -13.57
N MET A 13 1.46 -14.00 -13.94
CA MET A 13 1.77 -13.48 -15.26
C MET A 13 2.98 -12.56 -15.17
N ILE A 14 3.96 -12.80 -16.05
CA ILE A 14 5.06 -11.86 -16.26
C ILE A 14 4.66 -10.98 -17.44
N ILE A 15 4.36 -9.72 -17.15
CA ILE A 15 4.08 -8.74 -18.19
C ILE A 15 5.38 -8.03 -18.53
N ASN A 16 5.82 -8.18 -19.78
CA ASN A 16 6.89 -7.35 -20.30
C ASN A 16 6.27 -6.01 -20.71
N ASN A 17 6.30 -5.04 -19.80
CA ASN A 17 5.66 -3.76 -20.02
C ASN A 17 6.71 -2.68 -20.27
N SER A 18 6.59 -2.01 -21.41
CA SER A 18 7.36 -0.82 -21.75
C SER A 18 6.88 0.45 -21.05
N LYS A 19 5.75 0.39 -20.32
CA LYS A 19 5.23 1.48 -19.49
C LYS A 19 5.38 1.11 -18.03
N ASN A 20 6.13 1.88 -17.27
CA ASN A 20 6.25 1.76 -15.82
C ASN A 20 4.87 2.05 -15.20
N LEU A 21 4.11 0.99 -14.89
CA LEU A 21 2.92 1.10 -14.08
C LEU A 21 3.37 1.29 -12.64
N ALA A 22 2.94 2.37 -12.00
CA ALA A 22 3.15 2.58 -10.58
C ALA A 22 2.52 1.44 -9.77
N TYR A 23 2.98 1.21 -8.55
CA TYR A 23 2.39 0.22 -7.67
C TYR A 23 0.94 0.56 -7.38
N GLY A 24 0.00 -0.36 -7.62
CA GLY A 24 -1.42 -0.08 -7.43
C GLY A 24 -2.34 -1.20 -7.93
N TYR A 25 -3.64 -0.94 -7.84
CA TYR A 25 -4.68 -1.84 -8.32
C TYR A 25 -5.16 -1.39 -9.69
N TYR A 26 -4.88 -2.19 -10.71
CA TYR A 26 -5.28 -1.91 -12.08
C TYR A 26 -6.19 -3.01 -12.62
N LYS A 27 -7.24 -2.62 -13.32
CA LYS A 27 -8.00 -3.52 -14.16
C LYS A 27 -7.32 -3.54 -15.53
N VAL A 28 -6.70 -4.64 -15.85
CA VAL A 28 -5.87 -4.77 -17.04
C VAL A 28 -6.56 -5.67 -18.05
N ASN A 29 -6.75 -5.17 -19.27
CA ASN A 29 -7.12 -5.97 -20.42
C ASN A 29 -5.83 -6.39 -21.15
N TYR A 30 -5.62 -7.69 -21.28
CA TYR A 30 -4.43 -8.24 -21.90
C TYR A 30 -4.78 -9.20 -23.03
N LYS A 31 -3.90 -9.26 -24.02
CA LYS A 31 -3.96 -10.25 -25.09
C LYS A 31 -2.84 -11.25 -24.89
N ILE A 32 -3.18 -12.53 -24.81
CA ILE A 32 -2.21 -13.61 -24.68
C ILE A 32 -1.65 -13.87 -26.07
N ASP A 33 -0.32 -13.73 -26.22
CA ASP A 33 0.37 -13.99 -27.48
C ASP A 33 1.00 -15.41 -27.51
N ASP A 34 1.42 -15.95 -26.35
CA ASP A 34 2.08 -17.26 -26.25
C ASP A 34 1.90 -17.88 -24.86
N ILE A 35 1.80 -19.21 -24.81
CA ILE A 35 1.70 -19.98 -23.56
C ILE A 35 2.86 -20.96 -23.54
N LYS A 36 3.77 -20.82 -22.58
CA LYS A 36 4.88 -21.75 -22.35
C LYS A 36 4.72 -22.45 -21.02
N GLU A 37 4.82 -23.76 -21.04
CA GLU A 37 4.82 -24.57 -19.84
C GLU A 37 6.26 -24.91 -19.44
N LYS A 38 6.63 -24.58 -18.20
CA LYS A 38 7.95 -24.89 -17.65
C LYS A 38 7.80 -25.34 -16.21
N ASN A 39 8.24 -26.57 -15.93
CA ASN A 39 8.19 -27.19 -14.59
C ASN A 39 6.77 -27.20 -13.96
N GLY A 40 5.74 -27.53 -14.74
CA GLY A 40 4.35 -27.54 -14.26
C GLY A 40 3.74 -26.16 -14.01
N ILE A 41 4.43 -25.07 -14.42
CA ILE A 41 3.95 -23.71 -14.33
C ILE A 41 3.70 -23.18 -15.74
N SER A 42 2.47 -22.78 -16.03
CA SER A 42 2.13 -22.15 -17.30
C SER A 42 2.56 -20.67 -17.27
N ILE A 43 3.53 -20.32 -18.12
CA ILE A 43 4.00 -18.95 -18.29
C ILE A 43 3.25 -18.35 -19.48
N LEU A 44 2.37 -17.39 -19.19
CA LEU A 44 1.62 -16.66 -20.20
C LEU A 44 2.42 -15.43 -20.62
N LYS A 45 2.74 -15.32 -21.92
CA LYS A 45 3.29 -14.10 -22.50
C LYS A 45 2.16 -13.35 -23.20
N GLY A 46 2.00 -12.09 -22.87
CA GLY A 46 0.97 -11.26 -23.48
C GLY A 46 1.31 -9.79 -23.39
N LYS A 47 0.59 -8.99 -24.16
CA LYS A 47 0.70 -7.53 -24.15
C LYS A 47 -0.49 -6.92 -23.45
N VAL A 48 -0.24 -5.91 -22.61
CA VAL A 48 -1.29 -5.08 -22.03
C VAL A 48 -1.88 -4.22 -23.14
N VAL A 49 -3.16 -4.40 -23.40
CA VAL A 49 -3.90 -3.63 -24.41
C VAL A 49 -4.39 -2.33 -23.84
N ASN A 50 -4.96 -2.39 -22.62
CA ASN A 50 -5.47 -1.22 -21.92
C ASN A 50 -5.50 -1.48 -20.42
N TYR A 51 -5.43 -0.42 -19.61
CA TYR A 51 -5.63 -0.49 -18.16
C TYR A 51 -6.54 0.63 -17.70
N GLU A 52 -7.40 0.33 -16.74
CA GLU A 52 -8.26 1.31 -16.09
C GLU A 52 -7.67 1.65 -14.71
N ASN A 53 -7.53 2.94 -14.45
CA ASN A 53 -7.05 3.42 -13.17
C ASN A 53 -8.18 3.36 -12.12
N THR A 54 -7.91 2.76 -10.98
CA THR A 54 -8.87 2.66 -9.87
C THR A 54 -8.91 3.98 -9.09
N TYR A 55 -10.02 4.28 -8.40
CA TYR A 55 -10.15 5.45 -7.53
C TYR A 55 -9.00 5.58 -6.52
N PHE A 56 -8.57 4.47 -5.94
CA PHE A 56 -7.45 4.46 -4.98
C PHE A 56 -6.13 4.86 -5.62
N ASN A 57 -5.88 4.48 -6.87
CA ASN A 57 -4.69 4.92 -7.59
C ASN A 57 -4.72 6.43 -7.85
N LYS A 58 -5.88 7.01 -8.15
CA LYS A 58 -6.00 8.47 -8.31
C LYS A 58 -5.64 9.21 -7.02
N ILE A 59 -6.02 8.66 -5.85
CA ILE A 59 -5.64 9.24 -4.55
C ILE A 59 -4.13 9.10 -4.34
N ARG A 60 -3.54 7.96 -4.69
CA ARG A 60 -2.08 7.75 -4.62
C ARG A 60 -1.34 8.72 -5.54
N ASP A 61 -1.79 8.85 -6.78
CA ASP A 61 -1.22 9.78 -7.76
C ASP A 61 -1.30 11.22 -7.24
N PHE A 62 -2.44 11.63 -6.69
CA PHE A 62 -2.61 12.94 -6.07
C PHE A 62 -1.64 13.19 -4.92
N ILE A 63 -1.46 12.20 -4.02
CA ILE A 63 -0.49 12.31 -2.91
C ILE A 63 0.93 12.37 -3.47
N SER A 64 1.26 11.53 -4.45
CA SER A 64 2.56 11.51 -5.11
C SER A 64 2.89 12.86 -5.77
N ASP A 65 1.93 13.45 -6.49
CA ASP A 65 2.09 14.78 -7.11
C ASP A 65 2.30 15.88 -6.06
N LYS A 66 1.59 15.81 -4.93
CA LYS A 66 1.78 16.76 -3.84
C LYS A 66 3.16 16.63 -3.20
N LEU A 67 3.64 15.39 -2.98
CA LEU A 67 4.99 15.14 -2.47
C LEU A 67 6.06 15.62 -3.47
N SER A 68 5.87 15.36 -4.75
CA SER A 68 6.77 15.85 -5.80
C SER A 68 6.87 17.38 -5.81
N ASN A 69 5.75 18.08 -5.65
CA ASN A 69 5.74 19.55 -5.60
C ASN A 69 6.37 20.11 -4.31
N LEU A 70 6.28 19.38 -3.20
CA LEU A 70 6.88 19.79 -1.93
C LEU A 70 8.40 19.58 -1.89
N PHE A 71 8.88 18.54 -2.56
CA PHE A 71 10.29 18.12 -2.55
C PHE A 71 10.90 18.15 -3.96
N SER A 72 10.49 19.12 -4.79
CA SER A 72 10.93 19.24 -6.19
C SER A 72 12.44 19.29 -6.37
N ASP A 73 13.16 19.87 -5.39
CA ASP A 73 14.60 20.08 -5.45
C ASP A 73 15.40 18.96 -4.77
N GLU A 74 14.74 18.04 -4.06
CA GLU A 74 15.38 16.98 -3.29
C GLU A 74 14.79 15.61 -3.62
N TYR A 75 15.26 15.00 -4.72
CA TYR A 75 14.79 13.70 -5.20
C TYR A 75 14.88 12.60 -4.14
N THR A 76 15.91 12.60 -3.35
CA THR A 76 16.16 11.63 -2.27
C THR A 76 15.08 11.69 -1.18
N ILE A 77 14.69 12.91 -0.76
CA ILE A 77 13.61 13.13 0.23
C ILE A 77 12.26 12.75 -0.37
N TYR A 78 12.04 13.06 -1.64
CA TYR A 78 10.82 12.66 -2.34
C TYR A 78 10.67 11.13 -2.38
N GLY A 79 11.69 10.40 -2.83
CA GLY A 79 11.70 8.94 -2.87
C GLY A 79 11.47 8.30 -1.50
N PHE A 80 12.14 8.82 -0.46
CA PHE A 80 11.95 8.37 0.92
C PHE A 80 10.53 8.64 1.43
N SER A 81 10.01 9.85 1.21
CA SER A 81 8.66 10.23 1.65
C SER A 81 7.59 9.37 0.97
N LYS A 82 7.75 9.09 -0.32
CA LYS A 82 6.86 8.22 -1.07
C LYS A 82 6.89 6.78 -0.56
N ALA A 83 8.07 6.26 -0.27
CA ALA A 83 8.24 4.93 0.33
C ALA A 83 7.60 4.86 1.73
N ALA A 84 7.77 5.89 2.56
CA ALA A 84 7.26 5.94 3.92
C ALA A 84 5.73 6.13 4.00
N ILE A 85 5.13 6.90 3.08
CA ILE A 85 3.70 7.26 3.11
C ILE A 85 2.86 6.31 2.25
N LEU A 86 3.33 5.96 1.05
CA LEU A 86 2.60 5.14 0.08
C LEU A 86 3.11 3.71 -0.04
N GLY A 87 4.25 3.39 0.58
CA GLY A 87 4.89 2.08 0.48
C GLY A 87 5.58 1.82 -0.86
N GLU A 88 5.79 2.84 -1.68
CA GLU A 88 6.40 2.74 -3.01
C GLU A 88 7.91 2.97 -2.93
N LYS A 89 8.68 1.95 -3.29
CA LYS A 89 10.14 1.98 -3.25
C LYS A 89 10.81 2.25 -4.60
N ALA A 90 10.02 2.35 -5.67
CA ALA A 90 10.55 2.43 -7.03
C ALA A 90 11.45 3.66 -7.27
N GLU A 91 11.26 4.72 -6.48
CA GLU A 91 11.98 5.98 -6.59
C GLU A 91 13.00 6.18 -5.44
N LEU A 92 13.20 5.13 -4.62
CA LEU A 92 14.23 5.16 -3.59
C LEU A 92 15.59 4.86 -4.25
N GLU A 93 16.56 5.73 -4.04
CA GLU A 93 17.92 5.55 -4.54
C GLU A 93 18.54 4.24 -4.01
N ASP A 94 19.23 3.51 -4.89
CA ASP A 94 19.86 2.23 -4.54
C ASP A 94 20.86 2.40 -3.36
N GLU A 95 21.61 3.49 -3.36
CA GLU A 95 22.58 3.82 -2.31
C GLU A 95 21.88 3.99 -0.94
N MET A 96 20.77 4.71 -0.90
CA MET A 96 19.97 4.85 0.32
C MET A 96 19.38 3.51 0.77
N ASN A 97 18.88 2.72 -0.15
CA ASN A 97 18.33 1.40 0.15
C ASN A 97 19.40 0.45 0.74
N GLU A 98 20.63 0.52 0.22
CA GLU A 98 21.75 -0.23 0.78
C GLU A 98 22.15 0.28 2.16
N MET A 99 22.25 1.59 2.35
CA MET A 99 22.55 2.19 3.66
C MET A 99 21.56 1.75 4.74
N PHE A 100 20.24 1.73 4.42
CA PHE A 100 19.23 1.23 5.34
C PHE A 100 19.33 -0.27 5.62
N LYS A 101 19.79 -1.06 4.65
CA LYS A 101 20.08 -2.49 4.87
C LYS A 101 21.26 -2.69 5.80
N TYR A 102 22.35 -1.95 5.60
CA TYR A 102 23.57 -2.03 6.45
C TYR A 102 23.28 -1.60 7.89
N THR A 103 22.46 -0.57 8.09
CA THR A 103 22.09 -0.09 9.42
C THR A 103 21.02 -0.94 10.10
N GLY A 104 20.47 -1.95 9.41
CA GLY A 104 19.35 -2.76 9.91
C GLY A 104 18.00 -2.04 9.94
N LEU A 105 17.94 -0.81 9.41
CA LEU A 105 16.74 0.04 9.38
C LEU A 105 15.87 -0.18 8.13
N ALA A 106 16.16 -1.18 7.30
CA ALA A 106 15.42 -1.48 6.08
C ALA A 106 13.92 -1.69 6.33
N HIS A 107 13.52 -2.09 7.54
CA HIS A 107 12.14 -2.24 7.94
C HIS A 107 11.39 -0.91 8.16
N LEU A 108 12.11 0.21 8.34
CA LEU A 108 11.50 1.54 8.48
C LEU A 108 11.10 2.16 7.13
N ILE A 109 11.75 1.76 6.04
CA ILE A 109 11.43 2.25 4.68
C ILE A 109 10.11 1.63 4.18
N VAL A 110 9.75 0.47 4.70
CA VAL A 110 8.48 -0.19 4.35
C VAL A 110 7.45 0.20 5.38
N ILE A 111 6.23 0.50 4.93
CA ILE A 111 5.13 0.69 5.85
C ILE A 111 5.02 -0.53 6.76
N SER A 112 5.40 -0.31 8.00
CA SER A 112 5.47 -1.34 9.03
C SER A 112 4.24 -1.26 9.94
N GLY A 113 4.07 -2.28 10.76
CA GLY A 113 3.04 -2.27 11.79
C GLY A 113 3.12 -1.10 12.75
N LEU A 114 4.33 -0.58 12.97
CA LEU A 114 4.56 0.60 13.78
C LEU A 114 3.87 1.84 13.18
N HIS A 115 3.93 2.03 11.86
CA HIS A 115 3.27 3.14 11.18
C HIS A 115 1.76 3.09 11.37
N ILE A 116 1.15 1.93 11.17
CA ILE A 116 -0.30 1.72 11.38
C ILE A 116 -0.68 2.00 12.83
N GLY A 117 0.08 1.47 13.78
CA GLY A 117 -0.15 1.71 15.21
C GLY A 117 -0.02 3.18 15.59
N LEU A 118 1.00 3.87 15.08
CA LEU A 118 1.21 5.30 15.33
C LEU A 118 0.08 6.15 14.75
N ILE A 119 -0.32 5.89 13.50
CA ILE A 119 -1.44 6.58 12.84
C ILE A 119 -2.73 6.40 13.64
N MET A 120 -3.00 5.17 14.10
CA MET A 120 -4.15 4.88 14.94
C MET A 120 -4.14 5.68 16.24
N LEU A 121 -3.00 5.71 16.94
CA LEU A 121 -2.84 6.47 18.17
C LEU A 121 -3.04 7.98 17.95
N VAL A 122 -2.47 8.52 16.87
CA VAL A 122 -2.62 9.94 16.52
C VAL A 122 -4.09 10.27 16.27
N PHE A 123 -4.81 9.49 15.50
CA PHE A 123 -6.24 9.73 15.24
C PHE A 123 -7.06 9.66 16.52
N ILE A 124 -6.86 8.63 17.35
CA ILE A 124 -7.59 8.51 18.62
C ILE A 124 -7.35 9.75 19.50
N LYS A 125 -6.09 10.19 19.66
CA LYS A 125 -5.74 11.36 20.48
C LYS A 125 -6.27 12.67 19.88
N VAL A 126 -6.24 12.83 18.58
CA VAL A 126 -6.79 14.01 17.90
C VAL A 126 -8.30 14.08 18.12
N PHE A 127 -9.03 12.99 17.89
CA PHE A 127 -10.48 12.96 18.10
C PHE A 127 -10.87 13.15 19.57
N GLU A 128 -10.08 12.64 20.50
CA GLU A 128 -10.26 12.87 21.92
C GLU A 128 -10.08 14.36 22.28
N LYS A 129 -9.06 15.02 21.74
CA LYS A 129 -8.79 16.45 21.94
C LYS A 129 -9.89 17.35 21.36
N ILE A 130 -10.50 16.95 20.26
CA ILE A 130 -11.61 17.69 19.60
C ILE A 130 -12.94 17.44 20.32
N GLY A 131 -13.01 16.52 21.27
CA GLY A 131 -14.23 16.21 22.02
C GLY A 131 -15.19 15.27 21.29
N VAL A 132 -14.69 14.45 20.36
CA VAL A 132 -15.51 13.41 19.71
C VAL A 132 -15.91 12.35 20.74
N SER A 133 -17.18 11.92 20.69
CA SER A 133 -17.71 10.93 21.62
C SER A 133 -16.89 9.62 21.59
N TYR A 134 -16.87 8.92 22.72
CA TYR A 134 -16.04 7.73 22.91
C TYR A 134 -16.19 6.72 21.78
N LYS A 135 -17.40 6.30 21.46
CA LYS A 135 -17.65 5.29 20.40
C LYS A 135 -17.32 5.84 19.01
N ALA A 136 -17.67 7.09 18.73
CA ALA A 136 -17.45 7.71 17.42
C ALA A 136 -15.95 7.82 17.09
N LYS A 137 -15.08 8.20 18.06
CA LYS A 137 -13.63 8.30 17.80
C LYS A 137 -13.03 6.97 17.34
N TYR A 138 -13.43 5.84 17.93
CA TYR A 138 -12.93 4.53 17.54
C TYR A 138 -13.46 4.08 16.17
N ILE A 139 -14.75 4.30 15.90
CA ILE A 139 -15.36 3.96 14.62
C ILE A 139 -14.74 4.77 13.48
N ILE A 140 -14.59 6.09 13.65
CA ILE A 140 -13.98 6.97 12.66
C ILE A 140 -12.51 6.56 12.42
N THR A 141 -11.77 6.29 13.50
CA THR A 141 -10.38 5.83 13.39
C THR A 141 -10.29 4.52 12.61
N TRP A 142 -11.18 3.57 12.87
CA TRP A 142 -11.22 2.30 12.15
C TRP A 142 -11.49 2.48 10.65
N VAL A 143 -12.46 3.34 10.30
CA VAL A 143 -12.76 3.67 8.90
C VAL A 143 -11.55 4.30 8.21
N LEU A 144 -10.89 5.28 8.85
CA LEU A 144 -9.70 5.94 8.31
C LEU A 144 -8.53 4.97 8.13
N LEU A 145 -8.30 4.06 9.09
CA LEU A 145 -7.28 3.01 8.97
C LEU A 145 -7.60 2.04 7.83
N THR A 146 -8.87 1.70 7.64
CA THR A 146 -9.30 0.84 6.52
C THR A 146 -8.99 1.51 5.19
N VAL A 147 -9.39 2.77 5.02
CA VAL A 147 -9.11 3.55 3.80
C VAL A 147 -7.61 3.66 3.56
N TYR A 148 -6.82 3.99 4.59
CA TYR A 148 -5.37 4.07 4.49
C TYR A 148 -4.74 2.74 4.09
N SER A 149 -5.16 1.62 4.70
CA SER A 149 -4.66 0.28 4.38
C SER A 149 -4.95 -0.13 2.94
N ILE A 150 -6.10 0.29 2.40
CA ILE A 150 -6.44 0.07 0.98
C ILE A 150 -5.53 0.92 0.07
N ILE A 151 -5.32 2.20 0.40
CA ILE A 151 -4.46 3.11 -0.37
C ILE A 151 -3.04 2.57 -0.45
N VAL A 152 -2.48 2.15 0.68
CA VAL A 152 -1.10 1.62 0.76
C VAL A 152 -0.97 0.24 0.10
N GLY A 153 -2.07 -0.49 0.00
CA GLY A 153 -2.10 -1.89 -0.38
C GLY A 153 -1.83 -2.80 0.81
N PHE A 154 -2.63 -3.84 0.96
CA PHE A 154 -2.53 -4.81 2.05
C PHE A 154 -1.28 -5.70 1.91
N SER A 155 -0.09 -5.13 2.13
CA SER A 155 1.09 -5.97 2.36
C SER A 155 0.89 -6.82 3.61
N ILE A 156 1.60 -7.94 3.75
CA ILE A 156 1.46 -8.85 4.90
C ILE A 156 1.66 -8.10 6.23
N SER A 157 2.59 -7.15 6.27
CA SER A 157 2.86 -6.33 7.46
C SER A 157 1.70 -5.39 7.80
N VAL A 158 1.15 -4.71 6.79
CA VAL A 158 -0.01 -3.80 6.93
C VAL A 158 -1.24 -4.59 7.37
N LEU A 159 -1.51 -5.74 6.74
CA LEU A 159 -2.65 -6.60 7.07
C LEU A 159 -2.62 -7.07 8.53
N ARG A 160 -1.46 -7.55 9.00
CA ARG A 160 -1.30 -8.00 10.39
C ARG A 160 -1.61 -6.87 11.38
N SER A 161 -1.07 -5.69 11.13
CA SER A 161 -1.26 -4.55 12.02
C SER A 161 -2.67 -3.98 11.97
N TYR A 162 -3.27 -3.96 10.78
CA TYR A 162 -4.66 -3.60 10.61
C TYR A 162 -5.60 -4.55 11.38
N LEU A 163 -5.37 -5.86 11.30
CA LEU A 163 -6.15 -6.85 12.06
C LEU A 163 -5.98 -6.66 13.57
N MET A 164 -4.75 -6.47 14.05
CA MET A 164 -4.49 -6.21 15.46
C MET A 164 -5.17 -4.91 15.93
N GLY A 165 -5.07 -3.84 15.15
CA GLY A 165 -5.75 -2.56 15.43
C GLY A 165 -7.27 -2.71 15.45
N THR A 166 -7.83 -3.49 14.52
CA THR A 166 -9.27 -3.79 14.48
C THR A 166 -9.72 -4.52 15.73
N ILE A 167 -9.00 -5.56 16.16
CA ILE A 167 -9.30 -6.31 17.39
C ILE A 167 -9.25 -5.37 18.62
N MET A 168 -8.22 -4.52 18.70
CA MET A 168 -8.11 -3.53 19.79
C MET A 168 -9.29 -2.57 19.79
N ILE A 169 -9.68 -2.02 18.65
CA ILE A 169 -10.84 -1.12 18.55
C ILE A 169 -12.14 -1.82 18.93
N LEU A 170 -12.35 -3.05 18.44
CA LEU A 170 -13.52 -3.85 18.80
C LEU A 170 -13.57 -4.12 20.31
N SER A 171 -12.43 -4.45 20.92
CA SER A 171 -12.35 -4.63 22.38
C SER A 171 -12.78 -3.38 23.13
N LYS A 172 -12.31 -2.20 22.69
CA LYS A 172 -12.72 -0.91 23.29
C LYS A 172 -14.22 -0.61 23.12
N LEU A 173 -14.79 -0.98 21.98
CA LEU A 173 -16.22 -0.73 21.72
C LEU A 173 -17.15 -1.69 22.45
N LEU A 174 -16.69 -2.93 22.72
CA LEU A 174 -17.53 -3.98 23.31
C LEU A 174 -17.40 -4.06 24.84
N PHE A 175 -16.23 -3.79 25.40
CA PHE A 175 -15.92 -4.07 26.80
C PHE A 175 -15.66 -2.82 27.67
N GLU A 176 -15.41 -1.66 27.06
CA GLU A 176 -15.34 -0.41 27.82
C GLU A 176 -16.66 0.36 27.67
N GLU A 177 -17.48 0.30 28.70
CA GLU A 177 -18.57 1.26 28.92
C GLU A 177 -17.98 2.58 29.43
N ASN A 178 -18.55 3.71 28.97
CA ASN A 178 -18.19 5.07 29.38
C ASN A 178 -18.26 5.23 30.91
#